data_e026dc36aaa61ef8194359674ad6a781
#
_entry.id   e026dc36aaa61ef8194359674ad6a781
#
_cell.length_a   1.000
_cell.length_b   1.000
_cell.length_c   1.000
_cell.angle_alpha   90.00
_cell.angle_beta   90.00
_cell.angle_gamma   90.00
#
_symmetry.space_group_name_H-M   'P 1'
#
loop_
_entity.id
_entity.type
_entity.pdbx_description
1 polymer ?
#
loop_
_entity_poly.entity_id
_entity_poly.type
_entity_poly.pdbx_seq_one_letter_code
_entity_poly.pdbx_strand_id
1 'polypeptide(L)'
;MTGVQTCALPISVNAKRNAALATAYTLSESALKDYQGKVVEMFGEKKHETVKDAVAKDKIEKNPVVTREVIITEKGNTLCYDAISGRYFKGDIDKIKKAECELNRQMRDEMYVSLNDFYYEVGLDNIKIGDELGWNIDNGYIDLSFSSQLASDGTPCLVIDYSIAPRYNFSELM
;
A
#
# COMPACT_ATOMS: atom_id res chain seq x y z
N MET A 1 -24.25 7.78 27.66
CA MET A 1 -23.35 6.95 28.48
C MET A 1 -22.24 6.33 27.67
N THR A 2 -22.51 5.83 26.53
CA THR A 2 -21.51 5.22 25.64
C THR A 2 -20.45 6.18 25.13
N GLY A 3 -20.74 7.44 24.89
CA GLY A 3 -19.78 8.43 24.41
C GLY A 3 -18.70 8.80 25.44
N VAL A 4 -19.04 8.80 26.72
CA VAL A 4 -18.09 9.09 27.82
C VAL A 4 -17.09 7.94 27.98
N GLN A 5 -17.53 6.70 27.79
CA GLN A 5 -16.67 5.53 27.86
C GLN A 5 -15.67 5.51 26.71
N THR A 6 -16.07 5.99 25.53
CA THR A 6 -15.19 6.03 24.37
C THR A 6 -14.07 7.05 24.53
N CYS A 7 -14.34 8.21 25.15
CA CYS A 7 -13.34 9.25 25.39
C CYS A 7 -12.35 8.91 26.52
N ALA A 8 -12.75 8.05 27.43
CA ALA A 8 -11.96 7.68 28.60
C ALA A 8 -11.05 6.47 28.38
N LEU A 9 -10.93 5.99 27.15
CA LEU A 9 -10.29 4.71 26.86
C LEU A 9 -8.79 4.84 26.63
N PRO A 10 -7.99 4.37 27.57
CA PRO A 10 -6.55 4.37 27.48
C PRO A 10 -6.04 3.21 26.61
N ILE A 11 -4.77 2.94 26.72
CA ILE A 11 -3.96 1.98 25.97
C ILE A 11 -4.59 0.58 25.79
N SER A 12 -5.34 0.06 26.76
CA SER A 12 -5.96 -1.27 26.69
C SER A 12 -7.04 -1.39 25.62
N VAL A 13 -7.77 -0.31 25.37
CA VAL A 13 -8.78 -0.26 24.30
C VAL A 13 -8.13 -0.07 22.95
N ASN A 14 -7.04 0.68 22.87
CA ASN A 14 -6.26 0.77 21.63
C ASN A 14 -5.69 -0.59 21.22
N ALA A 15 -5.23 -1.40 22.16
CA ALA A 15 -4.76 -2.77 21.86
C ALA A 15 -5.90 -3.66 21.35
N LYS A 16 -7.07 -3.64 21.98
CA LYS A 16 -8.26 -4.36 21.53
C LYS A 16 -8.77 -3.85 20.18
N ARG A 17 -8.73 -2.54 19.98
CA ARG A 17 -9.10 -1.89 18.72
C ARG A 17 -8.15 -2.28 17.60
N ASN A 18 -6.85 -2.35 17.84
CA ASN A 18 -5.85 -2.77 16.87
C ASN A 18 -6.01 -4.24 16.53
N ALA A 19 -6.30 -5.12 17.48
CA ALA A 19 -6.60 -6.52 17.21
C ALA A 19 -7.89 -6.69 16.40
N ALA A 20 -8.95 -5.95 16.74
CA ALA A 20 -10.19 -5.93 15.99
C ALA A 20 -10.01 -5.37 14.57
N LEU A 21 -9.19 -4.33 14.40
CA LEU A 21 -8.84 -3.78 13.10
C LEU A 21 -8.03 -4.76 12.25
N ALA A 22 -7.10 -5.51 12.83
CA ALA A 22 -6.34 -6.53 12.11
C ALA A 22 -7.27 -7.64 11.61
N THR A 23 -8.20 -8.12 12.43
CA THR A 23 -9.20 -9.11 12.04
C THR A 23 -10.17 -8.56 10.99
N ALA A 24 -10.67 -7.35 11.19
CA ALA A 24 -11.54 -6.67 10.25
C ALA A 24 -10.84 -6.40 8.92
N TYR A 25 -9.56 -6.07 8.93
CA TYR A 25 -8.76 -5.85 7.74
C TYR A 25 -8.61 -7.15 6.91
N THR A 26 -8.37 -8.28 7.56
CA THR A 26 -8.28 -9.58 6.89
C THR A 26 -9.61 -10.00 6.27
N LEU A 27 -10.72 -9.78 6.97
CA LEU A 27 -12.07 -10.00 6.46
C LEU A 27 -12.43 -9.01 5.34
N SER A 28 -12.02 -7.75 5.47
CA SER A 28 -12.24 -6.70 4.47
C SER A 28 -11.53 -6.96 3.17
N GLU A 29 -10.37 -7.62 3.18
CA GLU A 29 -9.60 -7.89 1.98
C GLU A 29 -10.31 -8.90 1.08
N SER A 30 -10.86 -9.98 1.64
CA SER A 30 -11.70 -10.91 0.88
C SER A 30 -12.97 -10.23 0.38
N ALA A 31 -13.67 -9.50 1.24
CA ALA A 31 -14.86 -8.75 0.87
C ALA A 31 -14.56 -7.66 -0.17
N LEU A 32 -13.40 -7.02 -0.10
CA LEU A 32 -12.97 -6.02 -1.08
C LEU A 32 -12.71 -6.65 -2.45
N LYS A 33 -12.08 -7.83 -2.51
CA LYS A 33 -11.89 -8.57 -3.76
C LYS A 33 -13.22 -8.95 -4.39
N ASP A 34 -14.14 -9.46 -3.60
CA ASP A 34 -15.49 -9.82 -4.06
C ASP A 34 -16.25 -8.59 -4.55
N TYR A 35 -16.16 -7.48 -3.83
CA TYR A 35 -16.76 -6.21 -4.23
C TYR A 35 -16.14 -5.67 -5.52
N GLN A 36 -14.82 -5.69 -5.65
CA GLN A 36 -14.13 -5.27 -6.87
C GLN A 36 -14.53 -6.14 -8.06
N GLY A 37 -14.59 -7.46 -7.88
CA GLY A 37 -15.04 -8.38 -8.89
C GLY A 37 -16.48 -8.09 -9.35
N LYS A 38 -17.38 -7.81 -8.41
CA LYS A 38 -18.77 -7.44 -8.72
C LYS A 38 -18.88 -6.09 -9.40
N VAL A 39 -18.08 -5.10 -9.00
CA VAL A 39 -18.05 -3.79 -9.66
C VAL A 39 -17.58 -3.91 -11.10
N VAL A 40 -16.54 -4.70 -11.37
CA VAL A 40 -16.04 -4.96 -12.73
C VAL A 40 -17.10 -5.71 -13.56
N GLU A 41 -17.74 -6.71 -12.97
CA GLU A 41 -18.81 -7.48 -13.63
C GLU A 41 -20.02 -6.61 -14.01
N MET A 42 -20.45 -5.71 -13.10
CA MET A 42 -21.65 -4.89 -13.30
C MET A 42 -21.43 -3.63 -14.11
N PHE A 43 -20.29 -3.00 -13.97
CA PHE A 43 -20.02 -1.65 -14.52
C PHE A 43 -18.88 -1.60 -15.53
N GLY A 44 -18.12 -2.67 -15.69
CA GLY A 44 -16.98 -2.77 -16.59
C GLY A 44 -15.68 -2.18 -16.03
N GLU A 45 -14.58 -2.61 -16.60
CA GLU A 45 -13.22 -2.30 -16.19
C GLU A 45 -12.91 -0.79 -16.19
N LYS A 46 -13.40 -0.06 -17.19
CA LYS A 46 -13.18 1.39 -17.32
C LYS A 46 -13.72 2.19 -16.13
N LYS A 47 -14.87 1.80 -15.59
CA LYS A 47 -15.44 2.48 -14.41
C LYS A 47 -14.70 2.12 -13.14
N HIS A 48 -14.20 0.90 -13.04
CA HIS A 48 -13.35 0.48 -11.94
C HIS A 48 -12.04 1.27 -11.90
N GLU A 49 -11.38 1.47 -13.04
CA GLU A 49 -10.19 2.33 -13.16
C GLU A 49 -10.50 3.77 -12.75
N THR A 50 -11.63 4.32 -13.18
CA THR A 50 -12.04 5.68 -12.79
C THR A 50 -12.17 5.83 -11.27
N VAL A 51 -12.69 4.83 -10.58
CA VAL A 51 -12.79 4.83 -9.11
C VAL A 51 -11.41 4.73 -8.47
N LYS A 52 -10.52 3.89 -8.99
CA LYS A 52 -9.13 3.80 -8.52
C LYS A 52 -8.42 5.16 -8.65
N ASP A 53 -8.55 5.81 -9.78
CA ASP A 53 -7.96 7.13 -10.03
C ASP A 53 -8.50 8.19 -9.08
N ALA A 54 -9.79 8.18 -8.80
CA ALA A 54 -10.42 9.09 -7.84
C ALA A 54 -9.86 8.87 -6.41
N VAL A 55 -9.72 7.61 -5.99
CA VAL A 55 -9.12 7.27 -4.68
C VAL A 55 -7.65 7.70 -4.61
N ALA A 56 -6.87 7.49 -5.66
CA ALA A 56 -5.49 7.94 -5.73
C ALA A 56 -5.37 9.46 -5.64
N LYS A 57 -6.26 10.18 -6.31
CA LYS A 57 -6.32 11.64 -6.24
C LYS A 57 -6.61 12.12 -4.82
N ASP A 58 -7.59 11.54 -4.15
CA ASP A 58 -7.93 11.85 -2.75
C ASP A 58 -6.74 11.61 -1.81
N LYS A 59 -5.97 10.55 -2.01
CA LYS A 59 -4.76 10.27 -1.22
C LYS A 59 -3.73 11.39 -1.34
N ILE A 60 -3.50 11.89 -2.55
CA ILE A 60 -2.56 13.01 -2.80
C ILE A 60 -3.09 14.32 -2.25
N GLU A 61 -4.37 14.61 -2.40
CA GLU A 61 -4.98 15.84 -1.86
C GLU A 61 -4.90 15.89 -0.33
N LYS A 62 -5.09 14.75 0.33
CA LYS A 62 -4.95 14.64 1.80
C LYS A 62 -3.51 14.70 2.29
N ASN A 63 -2.54 14.39 1.43
CA ASN A 63 -1.12 14.38 1.75
C ASN A 63 -0.32 15.20 0.72
N PRO A 64 -0.45 16.53 0.70
CA PRO A 64 0.15 17.37 -0.34
C PRO A 64 1.68 17.32 -0.28
N VAL A 65 2.32 17.27 -1.43
CA VAL A 65 3.79 17.22 -1.56
C VAL A 65 4.49 18.43 -0.97
N VAL A 66 3.83 19.60 -0.98
CA VAL A 66 4.40 20.88 -0.47
C VAL A 66 4.73 20.81 1.01
N THR A 67 4.03 19.98 1.77
CA THR A 67 4.24 19.79 3.22
C THR A 67 5.11 18.61 3.57
N ARG A 68 5.61 17.87 2.57
CA ARG A 68 6.38 16.65 2.76
C ARG A 68 7.69 16.70 2.02
N GLU A 69 8.69 16.10 2.63
CA GLU A 69 10.00 15.90 2.01
C GLU A 69 9.89 14.88 0.87
N VAL A 70 10.53 15.17 -0.25
CA VAL A 70 10.65 14.26 -1.38
C VAL A 70 11.99 13.54 -1.29
N ILE A 71 11.95 12.24 -1.14
CA ILE A 71 13.14 11.40 -1.00
C ILE A 71 13.78 11.20 -2.38
N ILE A 72 15.07 11.46 -2.51
CA ILE A 72 15.83 11.19 -3.73
C ILE A 72 16.47 9.81 -3.62
N THR A 73 16.00 8.87 -4.41
CA THR A 73 16.43 7.48 -4.33
C THR A 73 17.55 7.10 -5.29
N GLU A 74 17.94 8.00 -6.18
CA GLU A 74 18.85 7.72 -7.33
C GLU A 74 18.30 6.65 -8.30
N LYS A 75 17.09 6.16 -8.07
CA LYS A 75 16.41 5.13 -8.89
C LYS A 75 15.50 5.70 -9.98
N GLY A 76 15.45 7.02 -10.13
CA GLY A 76 14.65 7.72 -11.15
C GLY A 76 14.35 9.16 -10.82
N ASN A 77 13.64 9.83 -11.73
CA ASN A 77 13.32 11.25 -11.63
C ASN A 77 11.82 11.56 -11.56
N THR A 78 10.98 10.56 -11.75
CA THR A 78 9.52 10.73 -11.66
C THR A 78 9.10 10.85 -10.21
N LEU A 79 8.27 11.84 -9.89
CA LEU A 79 7.68 11.95 -8.57
C LEU A 79 6.72 10.78 -8.35
N CYS A 80 6.98 10.01 -7.31
CA CYS A 80 6.18 8.86 -6.91
C CYS A 80 5.62 9.07 -5.51
N TYR A 81 4.47 8.50 -5.24
CA TYR A 81 3.84 8.47 -3.92
C TYR A 81 3.55 7.02 -3.54
N ASP A 82 4.07 6.60 -2.39
CA ASP A 82 3.78 5.29 -1.82
C ASP A 82 2.54 5.37 -0.93
N ALA A 83 1.51 4.62 -1.29
CA ALA A 83 0.21 4.65 -0.61
C ALA A 83 0.24 4.06 0.80
N ILE A 84 1.22 3.22 1.13
CA ILE A 84 1.34 2.59 2.46
C ILE A 84 2.05 3.53 3.44
N SER A 85 3.25 3.97 3.11
CA SER A 85 4.03 4.84 3.99
C SER A 85 3.66 6.32 3.90
N GLY A 86 2.92 6.72 2.86
CA GLY A 86 2.59 8.11 2.60
C GLY A 86 3.78 8.99 2.22
N ARG A 87 4.86 8.38 1.72
CA ARG A 87 6.09 9.09 1.35
C ARG A 87 6.10 9.44 -0.12
N TYR A 88 6.64 10.62 -0.41
CA TYR A 88 7.00 11.03 -1.77
C TYR A 88 8.46 10.71 -2.04
N PHE A 89 8.76 10.20 -3.22
CA PHE A 89 10.12 9.91 -3.63
C PHE A 89 10.30 10.06 -5.14
N LYS A 90 11.55 10.17 -5.58
CA LYS A 90 11.91 10.14 -6.99
C LYS A 90 12.20 8.70 -7.41
N GLY A 91 11.43 8.17 -8.35
CA GLY A 91 11.55 6.81 -8.85
C GLY A 91 11.35 6.74 -10.34
N ASP A 92 11.31 5.52 -10.85
CA ASP A 92 11.05 5.19 -12.23
C ASP A 92 10.15 3.95 -12.27
N ILE A 93 9.09 3.99 -13.05
CA ILE A 93 8.11 2.90 -13.12
C ILE A 93 8.75 1.57 -13.53
N ASP A 94 9.69 1.61 -14.46
CA ASP A 94 10.36 0.39 -14.93
C ASP A 94 11.25 -0.23 -13.84
N LYS A 95 11.89 0.60 -13.03
CA LYS A 95 12.70 0.14 -11.89
C LYS A 95 11.82 -0.39 -10.76
N ILE A 96 10.68 0.23 -10.51
CA ILE A 96 9.70 -0.24 -9.52
C ILE A 96 9.11 -1.59 -9.95
N LYS A 97 8.76 -1.75 -11.21
CA LYS A 97 8.31 -3.03 -11.76
C LYS A 97 9.39 -4.11 -11.75
N LYS A 98 10.64 -3.71 -11.97
CA LYS A 98 11.77 -4.64 -11.83
C LYS A 98 11.94 -5.10 -10.38
N ALA A 99 11.79 -4.21 -9.42
CA ALA A 99 11.80 -4.54 -7.99
C ALA A 99 10.67 -5.53 -7.66
N GLU A 100 9.46 -5.28 -8.15
CA GLU A 100 8.32 -6.20 -8.02
C GLU A 100 8.65 -7.60 -8.55
N CYS A 101 9.20 -7.70 -9.76
CA CYS A 101 9.60 -8.97 -10.37
C CYS A 101 10.68 -9.69 -9.55
N GLU A 102 11.67 -8.95 -9.06
CA GLU A 102 12.77 -9.51 -8.26
C GLU A 102 12.27 -10.05 -6.92
N LEU A 103 11.42 -9.31 -6.23
CA LEU A 103 10.82 -9.75 -4.97
C LEU A 103 9.88 -10.94 -5.16
N ASN A 104 9.13 -10.97 -6.26
CA ASN A 104 8.32 -12.13 -6.60
C ASN A 104 9.18 -13.36 -6.92
N ARG A 105 10.37 -13.16 -7.49
CA ARG A 105 11.36 -14.24 -7.66
C ARG A 105 11.88 -14.71 -6.30
N GLN A 106 12.28 -13.77 -5.43
CA GLN A 106 12.75 -14.10 -4.07
C GLN A 106 11.65 -14.83 -3.27
N MET A 107 10.40 -14.40 -3.39
CA MET A 107 9.28 -15.05 -2.71
C MET A 107 9.06 -16.51 -3.18
N ARG A 108 9.43 -16.86 -4.41
CA ARG A 108 9.40 -18.26 -4.86
C ARG A 108 10.46 -19.11 -4.16
N ASP A 109 11.61 -18.51 -3.85
CA ASP A 109 12.75 -19.21 -3.24
C ASP A 109 12.65 -19.24 -1.70
N GLU A 110 12.22 -18.13 -1.10
CA GLU A 110 12.19 -17.93 0.36
C GLU A 110 10.78 -18.03 0.96
N MET A 111 9.74 -18.15 0.12
CA MET A 111 8.32 -18.29 0.47
C MET A 111 7.66 -16.99 0.92
N TYR A 112 8.40 -15.99 1.36
CA TYR A 112 7.88 -14.70 1.80
C TYR A 112 8.90 -13.57 1.60
N VAL A 113 8.42 -12.33 1.59
CA VAL A 113 9.22 -11.11 1.56
C VAL A 113 8.57 -10.03 2.42
N SER A 114 9.37 -9.17 3.03
CA SER A 114 8.87 -8.07 3.86
C SER A 114 8.59 -6.81 3.03
N LEU A 115 7.85 -5.88 3.61
CA LEU A 115 7.65 -4.56 3.03
C LEU A 115 8.96 -3.76 2.99
N ASN A 116 9.86 -3.96 3.96
CA ASN A 116 11.18 -3.32 3.96
C ASN A 116 12.07 -3.85 2.84
N ASP A 117 11.95 -5.12 2.44
CA ASP A 117 12.64 -5.64 1.25
C ASP A 117 12.21 -4.88 -0.01
N PHE A 118 10.92 -4.60 -0.14
CA PHE A 118 10.42 -3.77 -1.23
C PHE A 118 10.98 -2.35 -1.17
N TYR A 119 10.99 -1.72 -0.01
CA TYR A 119 11.53 -0.36 0.13
C TYR A 119 13.02 -0.31 -0.19
N TYR A 120 13.78 -1.29 0.23
CA TYR A 120 15.19 -1.40 -0.12
C TYR A 120 15.40 -1.47 -1.65
N GLU A 121 14.64 -2.28 -2.35
CA GLU A 121 14.75 -2.41 -3.82
C GLU A 121 14.41 -1.13 -4.57
N VAL A 122 13.44 -0.37 -4.09
CA VAL A 122 13.07 0.92 -4.71
C VAL A 122 13.91 2.10 -4.21
N GLY A 123 14.82 1.87 -3.25
CA GLY A 123 15.74 2.88 -2.72
C GLY A 123 15.15 3.75 -1.62
N LEU A 124 14.14 3.27 -0.93
CA LEU A 124 13.56 3.91 0.24
C LEU A 124 14.14 3.34 1.54
N ASP A 125 14.25 4.20 2.55
CA ASP A 125 14.62 3.76 3.88
C ASP A 125 13.56 2.87 4.49
N ASN A 126 14.01 1.94 5.33
CA ASN A 126 13.17 1.04 6.09
C ASN A 126 12.26 1.81 7.05
N ILE A 127 11.08 1.28 7.28
CA ILE A 127 10.16 1.76 8.31
C ILE A 127 10.05 0.73 9.43
N LYS A 128 9.74 1.18 10.63
CA LYS A 128 9.69 0.30 11.82
C LYS A 128 8.74 -0.88 11.66
N ILE A 129 7.60 -0.65 11.03
CA ILE A 129 6.58 -1.68 10.81
C ILE A 129 6.85 -2.53 9.57
N GLY A 130 7.82 -2.14 8.74
CA GLY A 130 8.07 -2.77 7.45
C GLY A 130 8.61 -4.20 7.54
N ASP A 131 9.19 -4.58 8.67
CA ASP A 131 9.63 -5.95 8.93
C ASP A 131 8.50 -6.85 9.50
N GLU A 132 7.43 -6.22 9.98
CA GLU A 132 6.24 -6.93 10.49
C GLU A 132 5.17 -7.11 9.40
N LEU A 133 5.31 -6.39 8.30
CA LEU A 133 4.41 -6.41 7.15
C LEU A 133 5.11 -7.03 5.94
N GLY A 134 4.40 -7.84 5.17
CA GLY A 134 4.96 -8.43 3.97
C GLY A 134 3.97 -9.30 3.22
N TRP A 135 4.49 -10.05 2.30
CA TRP A 135 3.74 -10.98 1.44
C TRP A 135 4.32 -12.38 1.54
N ASN A 136 3.49 -13.36 1.32
CA ASN A 136 3.91 -14.74 1.19
C ASN A 136 3.25 -15.41 -0.02
N ILE A 137 3.80 -16.54 -0.42
CA ILE A 137 3.38 -17.24 -1.63
C ILE A 137 1.93 -17.75 -1.55
N ASP A 138 1.42 -18.04 -0.34
CA ASP A 138 0.07 -18.54 -0.14
C ASP A 138 -0.99 -17.46 -0.38
N ASN A 139 -0.64 -16.20 -0.12
CA ASN A 139 -1.53 -15.04 -0.32
C ASN A 139 -1.44 -14.43 -1.71
N GLY A 140 -0.48 -14.87 -2.50
CA GLY A 140 -0.25 -14.40 -3.86
C GLY A 140 0.95 -13.48 -4.00
N TYR A 141 1.39 -13.31 -5.24
CA TYR A 141 2.53 -12.46 -5.58
C TYR A 141 2.24 -10.98 -5.37
N ILE A 142 3.30 -10.20 -5.17
CA ILE A 142 3.21 -8.75 -5.19
C ILE A 142 2.69 -8.31 -6.55
N ASP A 143 1.66 -7.50 -6.55
CA ASP A 143 1.05 -6.92 -7.74
C ASP A 143 0.81 -5.43 -7.48
N LEU A 144 1.58 -4.60 -8.15
CA LEU A 144 1.54 -3.16 -8.02
C LEU A 144 0.67 -2.55 -9.11
N SER A 145 -0.20 -1.66 -8.72
CA SER A 145 -0.96 -0.82 -9.63
C SER A 145 -0.47 0.64 -9.55
N PHE A 146 -0.52 1.31 -10.68
CA PHE A 146 -0.02 2.67 -10.82
C PHE A 146 -1.14 3.59 -11.31
N SER A 147 -1.25 4.76 -10.70
CA SER A 147 -2.16 5.81 -11.13
C SER A 147 -1.41 7.12 -11.27
N SER A 148 -1.58 7.79 -12.41
CA SER A 148 -0.94 9.08 -12.66
C SER A 148 -1.86 10.20 -12.22
N GLN A 149 -1.41 11.03 -11.29
CA GLN A 149 -2.15 12.15 -10.72
C GLN A 149 -1.29 13.42 -10.77
N LEU A 150 -1.94 14.56 -10.58
CA LEU A 150 -1.23 15.83 -10.37
C LEU A 150 -1.12 16.09 -8.87
N ALA A 151 0.10 16.32 -8.42
CA ALA A 151 0.34 16.80 -7.06
C ALA A 151 -0.22 18.23 -6.88
N SER A 152 -0.31 18.70 -5.64
CA SER A 152 -0.85 20.02 -5.32
C SER A 152 -0.11 21.20 -5.97
N ASP A 153 1.15 21.01 -6.32
CA ASP A 153 1.99 21.98 -7.05
C ASP A 153 1.87 21.86 -8.58
N GLY A 154 1.00 20.97 -9.09
CA GLY A 154 0.82 20.69 -10.51
C GLY A 154 1.85 19.73 -11.10
N THR A 155 2.77 19.19 -10.30
CA THR A 155 3.76 18.20 -10.77
C THR A 155 3.08 16.86 -11.01
N PRO A 156 3.32 16.19 -12.16
CA PRO A 156 2.84 14.83 -12.38
C PRO A 156 3.41 13.87 -11.32
N CYS A 157 2.55 13.11 -10.68
CA CYS A 157 2.89 12.17 -9.62
C CYS A 157 2.33 10.79 -9.93
N LEU A 158 3.17 9.78 -9.80
CA LEU A 158 2.81 8.37 -9.94
C LEU A 158 2.45 7.81 -8.56
N VAL A 159 1.19 7.50 -8.34
CA VAL A 159 0.73 6.84 -7.11
C VAL A 159 0.92 5.35 -7.25
N ILE A 160 1.65 4.76 -6.31
CA ILE A 160 1.84 3.32 -6.21
C ILE A 160 0.79 2.78 -5.25
N ASP A 161 -0.05 1.90 -5.72
CA ASP A 161 -1.02 1.17 -4.92
C ASP A 161 -0.74 -0.35 -5.01
N TYR A 162 -1.21 -1.09 -4.06
CA TYR A 162 -0.93 -2.51 -3.92
C TYR A 162 -2.23 -3.29 -4.09
N SER A 163 -2.30 -4.11 -5.15
CA SER A 163 -3.48 -4.95 -5.41
C SER A 163 -3.64 -6.00 -4.32
N ILE A 164 -2.51 -6.48 -3.78
CA ILE A 164 -2.45 -7.34 -2.60
C ILE A 164 -1.67 -6.58 -1.53
N ALA A 165 -2.37 -6.12 -0.49
CA ALA A 165 -1.74 -5.40 0.60
C ALA A 165 -0.81 -6.31 1.42
N PRO A 166 0.33 -5.79 1.93
CA PRO A 166 1.17 -6.55 2.83
C PRO A 166 0.44 -6.83 4.15
N ARG A 167 0.71 -7.97 4.75
CA ARG A 167 0.03 -8.46 5.95
C ARG A 167 1.00 -8.66 7.10
N TYR A 168 0.46 -8.57 8.30
CA TYR A 168 1.13 -9.10 9.50
C TYR A 168 1.24 -10.61 9.42
N ASN A 169 2.21 -11.17 10.09
CA ASN A 169 2.46 -12.62 10.16
C ASN A 169 2.65 -13.27 8.78
N PHE A 170 3.15 -12.51 7.82
CA PHE A 170 3.41 -13.00 6.46
C PHE A 170 4.43 -14.15 6.40
N SER A 171 5.28 -14.29 7.41
CA SER A 171 6.24 -15.39 7.53
C SER A 171 5.62 -16.71 8.01
N GLU A 172 4.37 -16.68 8.49
CA GLU A 172 3.62 -17.86 8.86
C GLU A 172 2.94 -18.45 7.62
N LEU A 173 3.49 -19.55 7.11
CA LEU A 173 2.92 -20.28 5.98
C LEU A 173 1.85 -21.25 6.47
N MET A 174 0.80 -21.43 5.67
CA MET A 174 -0.26 -22.40 5.95
C MET A 174 0.11 -23.80 5.47
#